data_b9d243885d2c58d84460028f1f99a208
#
_entry.id   b9d243885d2c58d84460028f1f99a208
#
_cell.length_a   1.000
_cell.length_b   1.000
_cell.length_c   1.000
_cell.angle_alpha   90.00
_cell.angle_beta   90.00
_cell.angle_gamma   90.00
#
_symmetry.space_group_name_H-M   'P 1'
#
loop_
_entity.id
_entity.type
_entity.pdbx_description
1 polymer ?
#
loop_
_entity_poly.entity_id
_entity_poly.type
_entity_poly.pdbx_seq_one_letter_code
_entity_poly.pdbx_strand_id
1 'polypeptide(L)'
;MKKFVLVCGASGSIGAAICQQLAADGWSIYLHYSTNKERVQALYETLENAYPEQEFFIVKGDFSENHCASQLASQLFTLHAIVFANGQALYELLEDTTQKQMQDLWKVHVETPMLICQQLAKKLRQHQTSYIVFVSSIWGEAGASGEVVYSAVKGAQNSFVKAYAQECAYNGIRVNAIAPGIIETSMNQHLSDEEQQAIIDSIPLQRYGKPEEVANLMSYLISGRADYMTGQILRLNGGWHI
;
A
#
# COMPACT_ATOMS: atom_id res chain seq x y z
N MET A 1 -16.50 -18.98 5.27
CA MET A 1 -15.21 -19.24 4.55
C MET A 1 -14.25 -18.14 4.95
N LYS A 2 -13.01 -18.46 5.30
CA LYS A 2 -11.99 -17.45 5.69
C LYS A 2 -11.68 -16.56 4.50
N LYS A 3 -11.56 -15.25 4.74
CA LYS A 3 -11.15 -14.29 3.73
C LYS A 3 -9.65 -14.05 3.84
N PHE A 4 -8.94 -14.03 2.72
CA PHE A 4 -7.49 -13.83 2.67
C PHE A 4 -7.12 -12.54 1.96
N VAL A 5 -6.18 -11.79 2.55
CA VAL A 5 -5.60 -10.59 1.97
C VAL A 5 -4.08 -10.70 1.89
N LEU A 6 -3.51 -10.27 0.78
CA LEU A 6 -2.08 -10.03 0.67
C LEU A 6 -1.78 -8.58 1.04
N VAL A 7 -0.97 -8.35 2.07
CA VAL A 7 -0.49 -7.01 2.43
C VAL A 7 0.98 -6.89 2.05
N CYS A 8 1.23 -6.22 0.92
CA CYS A 8 2.57 -5.89 0.45
C CYS A 8 3.16 -4.78 1.33
N GLY A 9 4.35 -5.01 1.90
CA GLY A 9 5.00 -4.06 2.81
C GLY A 9 4.51 -4.15 4.27
N ALA A 10 4.09 -5.33 4.73
CA ALA A 10 3.62 -5.56 6.10
C ALA A 10 4.65 -5.21 7.19
N SER A 11 5.95 -5.21 6.88
CA SER A 11 7.00 -4.78 7.80
C SER A 11 7.13 -3.26 7.95
N GLY A 12 6.45 -2.46 7.12
CA GLY A 12 6.39 -0.99 7.23
C GLY A 12 5.38 -0.53 8.28
N SER A 13 5.47 0.73 8.75
CA SER A 13 4.56 1.24 9.79
C SER A 13 3.09 1.21 9.35
N ILE A 14 2.78 1.70 8.15
CA ILE A 14 1.42 1.68 7.59
C ILE A 14 0.97 0.24 7.33
N GLY A 15 1.84 -0.59 6.72
CA GLY A 15 1.50 -2.00 6.44
C GLY A 15 1.22 -2.80 7.70
N ALA A 16 1.98 -2.59 8.77
CA ALA A 16 1.76 -3.25 10.07
C ALA A 16 0.40 -2.83 10.70
N ALA A 17 0.09 -1.53 10.71
CA ALA A 17 -1.20 -1.03 11.20
C ALA A 17 -2.37 -1.59 10.38
N ILE A 18 -2.23 -1.68 9.04
CA ILE A 18 -3.22 -2.33 8.16
C ILE A 18 -3.40 -3.80 8.54
N CYS A 19 -2.32 -4.56 8.75
CA CYS A 19 -2.41 -5.96 9.14
C CYS A 19 -3.13 -6.13 10.47
N GLN A 20 -2.82 -5.31 11.47
CA GLN A 20 -3.48 -5.33 12.78
C GLN A 20 -4.98 -5.05 12.66
N GLN A 21 -5.36 -4.02 11.92
CA GLN A 21 -6.77 -3.67 11.72
C GLN A 21 -7.52 -4.77 10.95
N LEU A 22 -6.94 -5.30 9.87
CA LEU A 22 -7.59 -6.34 9.08
C LEU A 22 -7.70 -7.67 9.84
N ALA A 23 -6.74 -8.01 10.68
CA ALA A 23 -6.85 -9.16 11.57
C ALA A 23 -8.01 -8.97 12.58
N ALA A 24 -8.16 -7.78 13.17
CA ALA A 24 -9.29 -7.47 14.04
C ALA A 24 -10.65 -7.58 13.29
N ASP A 25 -10.66 -7.29 11.98
CA ASP A 25 -11.84 -7.44 11.11
C ASP A 25 -12.09 -8.89 10.64
N GLY A 26 -11.29 -9.86 11.09
CA GLY A 26 -11.46 -11.29 10.77
C GLY A 26 -10.77 -11.76 9.49
N TRP A 27 -9.82 -11.01 8.94
CA TRP A 27 -9.05 -11.43 7.76
C TRP A 27 -7.88 -12.34 8.14
N SER A 28 -7.65 -13.37 7.34
CA SER A 28 -6.39 -14.10 7.28
C SER A 28 -5.43 -13.37 6.33
N ILE A 29 -4.12 -13.34 6.65
CA ILE A 29 -3.21 -12.38 6.00
C ILE A 29 -1.93 -13.06 5.52
N TYR A 30 -1.57 -12.80 4.25
CA TYR A 30 -0.21 -12.99 3.77
C TYR A 30 0.59 -11.72 4.06
N LEU A 31 1.54 -11.82 4.99
CA LEU A 31 2.39 -10.74 5.48
C LEU A 31 3.64 -10.65 4.60
N HIS A 32 3.58 -9.80 3.57
CA HIS A 32 4.72 -9.65 2.67
C HIS A 32 5.76 -8.67 3.21
N TYR A 33 7.04 -9.06 3.07
CA TYR A 33 8.20 -8.21 3.36
C TYR A 33 9.31 -8.38 2.30
N SER A 34 10.19 -7.38 2.18
CA SER A 34 11.40 -7.46 1.36
C SER A 34 12.64 -7.72 2.23
N THR A 35 13.00 -6.80 3.11
CA THR A 35 14.26 -6.81 3.86
C THR A 35 14.12 -7.05 5.35
N ASN A 36 13.11 -6.47 6.00
CA ASN A 36 13.00 -6.50 7.47
C ASN A 36 12.21 -7.74 7.96
N LYS A 37 12.92 -8.87 8.02
CA LYS A 37 12.36 -10.16 8.49
C LYS A 37 11.96 -10.11 9.96
N GLU A 38 12.77 -9.49 10.80
CA GLU A 38 12.52 -9.44 12.26
C GLU A 38 11.21 -8.74 12.57
N ARG A 39 10.97 -7.60 11.92
CA ARG A 39 9.76 -6.82 12.15
C ARG A 39 8.49 -7.55 11.67
N VAL A 40 8.53 -8.23 10.53
CA VAL A 40 7.38 -9.03 10.08
C VAL A 40 7.16 -10.26 10.93
N GLN A 41 8.22 -10.86 11.47
CA GLN A 41 8.13 -12.01 12.37
C GLN A 41 7.46 -11.61 13.70
N ALA A 42 7.86 -10.48 14.31
CA ALA A 42 7.24 -9.94 15.52
C ALA A 42 5.75 -9.60 15.30
N LEU A 43 5.42 -9.04 14.13
CA LEU A 43 4.03 -8.78 13.75
C LEU A 43 3.23 -10.09 13.62
N TYR A 44 3.79 -11.11 12.96
CA TYR A 44 3.19 -12.44 12.82
C TYR A 44 2.85 -13.03 14.19
N GLU A 45 3.83 -13.07 15.12
CA GLU A 45 3.64 -13.62 16.48
C GLU A 45 2.56 -12.86 17.25
N THR A 46 2.51 -11.53 17.10
CA THR A 46 1.46 -10.70 17.71
C THR A 46 0.07 -11.06 17.19
N LEU A 47 -0.06 -11.22 15.86
CA LEU A 47 -1.34 -11.52 15.22
C LEU A 47 -1.80 -12.95 15.50
N GLU A 48 -0.89 -13.92 15.44
CA GLU A 48 -1.19 -15.33 15.72
C GLU A 48 -1.69 -15.53 17.15
N ASN A 49 -1.07 -14.84 18.11
CA ASN A 49 -1.49 -14.90 19.51
C ASN A 49 -2.85 -14.19 19.76
N ALA A 50 -3.09 -13.06 19.10
CA ALA A 50 -4.31 -12.27 19.32
C ALA A 50 -5.53 -12.83 18.56
N TYR A 51 -5.33 -13.51 17.44
CA TYR A 51 -6.39 -13.96 16.53
C TYR A 51 -6.21 -15.41 16.10
N PRO A 52 -6.36 -16.39 17.00
CA PRO A 52 -6.07 -17.82 16.74
C PRO A 52 -7.03 -18.47 15.71
N GLU A 53 -8.14 -17.87 15.39
CA GLU A 53 -9.09 -18.36 14.38
C GLU A 53 -8.70 -18.00 12.94
N GLN A 54 -7.82 -17.00 12.74
CA GLN A 54 -7.30 -16.62 11.43
C GLN A 54 -6.03 -17.39 11.08
N GLU A 55 -5.57 -17.22 9.86
CA GLU A 55 -4.33 -17.79 9.35
C GLU A 55 -3.40 -16.69 8.87
N PHE A 56 -2.14 -16.76 9.28
CA PHE A 56 -1.12 -15.78 8.92
C PHE A 56 0.06 -16.49 8.25
N PHE A 57 0.54 -15.93 7.15
CA PHE A 57 1.66 -16.49 6.38
C PHE A 57 2.66 -15.39 6.07
N ILE A 58 3.92 -15.60 6.44
CA ILE A 58 5.00 -14.70 6.07
C ILE A 58 5.45 -15.04 4.64
N VAL A 59 5.43 -14.07 3.74
CA VAL A 59 5.86 -14.22 2.35
C VAL A 59 6.94 -13.20 2.01
N LYS A 60 8.08 -13.69 1.49
CA LYS A 60 9.21 -12.83 1.10
C LYS A 60 9.14 -12.51 -0.37
N GLY A 61 9.43 -11.25 -0.72
CA GLY A 61 9.61 -10.81 -2.11
C GLY A 61 10.31 -9.46 -2.17
N ASP A 62 11.25 -9.32 -3.09
CA ASP A 62 11.85 -8.02 -3.40
C ASP A 62 11.27 -7.51 -4.71
N PHE A 63 10.52 -6.41 -4.64
CA PHE A 63 9.85 -5.84 -5.80
C PHE A 63 10.81 -5.22 -6.82
N SER A 64 12.08 -5.05 -6.48
CA SER A 64 13.12 -4.66 -7.43
C SER A 64 13.58 -5.84 -8.31
N GLU A 65 13.29 -7.09 -7.92
CA GLU A 65 13.72 -8.29 -8.61
C GLU A 65 12.73 -8.73 -9.71
N ASN A 66 13.26 -9.15 -10.87
CA ASN A 66 12.46 -9.45 -12.06
C ASN A 66 11.44 -10.60 -11.89
N HIS A 67 11.67 -11.54 -10.99
CA HIS A 67 10.81 -12.73 -10.81
C HIS A 67 9.93 -12.64 -9.56
N CYS A 68 9.95 -11.53 -8.84
CA CYS A 68 9.24 -11.37 -7.58
C CYS A 68 7.73 -11.65 -7.70
N ALA A 69 7.08 -11.10 -8.70
CA ALA A 69 5.63 -11.27 -8.90
C ALA A 69 5.24 -12.75 -9.06
N SER A 70 6.00 -13.53 -9.86
CA SER A 70 5.71 -14.96 -10.08
C SER A 70 6.01 -15.79 -8.85
N GLN A 71 7.11 -15.52 -8.17
CA GLN A 71 7.46 -16.20 -6.92
C GLN A 71 6.42 -15.93 -5.84
N LEU A 72 5.96 -14.69 -5.70
CA LEU A 72 4.92 -14.33 -4.74
C LEU A 72 3.59 -15.01 -5.09
N ALA A 73 3.15 -14.96 -6.34
CA ALA A 73 1.89 -15.55 -6.79
C ALA A 73 1.83 -17.08 -6.58
N SER A 74 2.97 -17.78 -6.63
CA SER A 74 3.05 -19.22 -6.39
C SER A 74 2.87 -19.63 -4.91
N GLN A 75 3.09 -18.69 -3.97
CA GLN A 75 2.95 -18.93 -2.54
C GLN A 75 1.53 -18.73 -2.02
N LEU A 76 0.65 -18.11 -2.80
CA LEU A 76 -0.72 -17.76 -2.40
C LEU A 76 -1.70 -18.80 -2.91
N PHE A 77 -2.51 -19.41 -2.05
CA PHE A 77 -3.48 -20.43 -2.46
C PHE A 77 -4.87 -19.85 -2.74
N THR A 78 -5.39 -18.95 -1.92
CA THR A 78 -6.66 -18.21 -2.14
C THR A 78 -6.48 -16.74 -1.82
N LEU A 79 -7.26 -15.86 -2.46
CA LEU A 79 -7.05 -14.42 -2.30
C LEU A 79 -8.33 -13.63 -2.58
N HIS A 80 -8.76 -12.81 -1.62
CA HIS A 80 -9.93 -11.93 -1.72
C HIS A 80 -9.52 -10.45 -1.86
N ALA A 81 -8.33 -10.08 -1.38
CA ALA A 81 -7.86 -8.71 -1.49
C ALA A 81 -6.33 -8.63 -1.64
N ILE A 82 -5.87 -7.56 -2.29
CA ILE A 82 -4.46 -7.14 -2.34
C ILE A 82 -4.36 -5.70 -1.83
N VAL A 83 -3.45 -5.49 -0.90
CA VAL A 83 -3.10 -4.16 -0.40
C VAL A 83 -1.64 -3.88 -0.72
N PHE A 84 -1.39 -2.83 -1.48
CA PHE A 84 -0.04 -2.35 -1.78
C PHE A 84 0.31 -1.21 -0.82
N ALA A 85 0.92 -1.53 0.32
CA ALA A 85 1.46 -0.59 1.29
C ALA A 85 3.01 -0.55 1.26
N ASN A 86 3.60 -1.19 0.24
CA ASN A 86 5.03 -1.13 -0.02
C ASN A 86 5.41 0.22 -0.63
N GLY A 87 6.62 0.68 -0.33
CA GLY A 87 7.16 1.87 -0.96
C GLY A 87 8.50 2.27 -0.39
N GLN A 88 9.19 3.06 -1.18
CA GLN A 88 10.44 3.73 -0.85
C GLN A 88 10.29 5.19 -1.23
N ALA A 89 10.73 6.12 -0.38
CA ALA A 89 10.87 7.52 -0.76
C ALA A 89 12.24 7.75 -1.40
N LEU A 90 12.32 8.75 -2.24
CA LEU A 90 13.57 9.30 -2.77
C LEU A 90 13.48 10.82 -2.65
N TYR A 91 14.32 11.37 -1.78
CA TYR A 91 14.44 12.80 -1.53
C TYR A 91 15.71 13.31 -2.22
N GLU A 92 15.59 13.71 -3.49
CA GLU A 92 16.73 14.12 -4.29
C GLU A 92 16.27 15.01 -5.45
N LEU A 93 17.08 15.97 -5.85
CA LEU A 93 16.83 16.75 -7.06
C LEU A 93 16.90 15.85 -8.30
N LEU A 94 16.10 16.16 -9.31
CA LEU A 94 16.07 15.34 -10.52
C LEU A 94 17.44 15.26 -11.21
N GLU A 95 18.21 16.35 -11.19
CA GLU A 95 19.55 16.40 -11.80
C GLU A 95 20.58 15.50 -11.10
N ASP A 96 20.36 15.18 -9.83
CA ASP A 96 21.25 14.31 -9.04
C ASP A 96 20.77 12.85 -9.05
N THR A 97 19.50 12.61 -9.44
CA THR A 97 18.89 11.27 -9.43
C THR A 97 19.48 10.38 -10.52
N THR A 98 20.02 9.24 -10.13
CA THR A 98 20.60 8.27 -11.08
C THR A 98 19.54 7.48 -11.82
N GLN A 99 19.86 7.01 -13.03
CA GLN A 99 19.00 6.13 -13.81
C GLN A 99 18.57 4.87 -13.00
N LYS A 100 19.50 4.31 -12.21
CA LYS A 100 19.21 3.12 -11.39
C LYS A 100 18.15 3.42 -10.32
N GLN A 101 18.24 4.53 -9.62
CA GLN A 101 17.23 4.94 -8.64
C GLN A 101 15.85 5.11 -9.28
N MET A 102 15.77 5.73 -10.47
CA MET A 102 14.52 5.85 -11.23
C MET A 102 13.93 4.48 -11.58
N GLN A 103 14.76 3.56 -12.06
CA GLN A 103 14.35 2.20 -12.42
C GLN A 103 13.87 1.41 -11.19
N ASP A 104 14.59 1.49 -10.08
CA ASP A 104 14.23 0.80 -8.84
C ASP A 104 12.88 1.31 -8.30
N LEU A 105 12.68 2.64 -8.28
CA LEU A 105 11.39 3.23 -7.90
C LEU A 105 10.25 2.79 -8.83
N TRP A 106 10.49 2.79 -10.14
CA TRP A 106 9.50 2.32 -11.11
C TRP A 106 9.10 0.88 -10.85
N LYS A 107 10.08 0.00 -10.67
CA LYS A 107 9.83 -1.42 -10.39
C LYS A 107 9.02 -1.60 -9.11
N VAL A 108 9.46 -0.99 -8.01
CA VAL A 108 8.84 -1.17 -6.69
C VAL A 108 7.43 -0.60 -6.63
N HIS A 109 7.18 0.53 -7.27
CA HIS A 109 5.91 1.23 -7.16
C HIS A 109 4.91 0.93 -8.29
N VAL A 110 5.40 0.56 -9.48
CA VAL A 110 4.54 0.47 -10.69
C VAL A 110 4.62 -0.92 -11.32
N GLU A 111 5.77 -1.32 -11.83
CA GLU A 111 5.90 -2.52 -12.66
C GLU A 111 5.53 -3.80 -11.88
N THR A 112 6.18 -4.04 -10.75
CA THR A 112 5.93 -5.26 -9.95
C THR A 112 4.52 -5.32 -9.38
N PRO A 113 3.91 -4.25 -8.82
CA PRO A 113 2.49 -4.24 -8.48
C PRO A 113 1.56 -4.56 -9.65
N MET A 114 1.81 -4.03 -10.85
CA MET A 114 1.03 -4.36 -12.05
C MET A 114 1.15 -5.85 -12.41
N LEU A 115 2.36 -6.40 -12.39
CA LEU A 115 2.60 -7.83 -12.63
C LEU A 115 1.92 -8.72 -11.58
N ILE A 116 1.93 -8.33 -10.31
CA ILE A 116 1.20 -9.03 -9.23
C ILE A 116 -0.30 -9.02 -9.53
N CYS A 117 -0.88 -7.87 -9.87
CA CYS A 117 -2.29 -7.77 -10.25
C CYS A 117 -2.63 -8.69 -11.43
N GLN A 118 -1.79 -8.69 -12.48
CA GLN A 118 -1.95 -9.54 -13.66
C GLN A 118 -1.95 -11.03 -13.30
N GLN A 119 -0.99 -11.48 -12.51
CA GLN A 119 -0.84 -12.90 -12.17
C GLN A 119 -1.91 -13.39 -11.17
N LEU A 120 -2.37 -12.53 -10.27
CA LEU A 120 -3.37 -12.88 -9.26
C LEU A 120 -4.81 -12.61 -9.67
N ALA A 121 -5.04 -11.99 -10.83
CA ALA A 121 -6.39 -11.67 -11.33
C ALA A 121 -7.34 -12.88 -11.34
N LYS A 122 -6.84 -14.07 -11.74
CA LYS A 122 -7.65 -15.30 -11.75
C LYS A 122 -8.09 -15.73 -10.35
N LYS A 123 -7.26 -15.55 -9.32
CA LYS A 123 -7.60 -15.87 -7.93
C LYS A 123 -8.65 -14.91 -7.39
N LEU A 124 -8.51 -13.63 -7.67
CA LEU A 124 -9.50 -12.61 -7.26
C LEU A 124 -10.87 -12.83 -7.89
N ARG A 125 -10.92 -13.22 -9.17
CA ARG A 125 -12.17 -13.50 -9.90
C ARG A 125 -12.95 -14.74 -9.40
N GLN A 126 -12.38 -15.53 -8.50
CA GLN A 126 -13.08 -16.70 -7.91
C GLN A 126 -14.14 -16.29 -6.88
N HIS A 127 -14.17 -15.02 -6.48
CA HIS A 127 -15.08 -14.48 -5.46
C HIS A 127 -16.05 -13.49 -6.09
N GLN A 128 -17.24 -13.34 -5.48
CA GLN A 128 -18.24 -12.40 -5.97
C GLN A 128 -17.76 -10.95 -5.94
N THR A 129 -17.03 -10.58 -4.90
CA THR A 129 -16.35 -9.28 -4.79
C THR A 129 -14.96 -9.47 -4.22
N SER A 130 -14.01 -8.80 -4.84
CA SER A 130 -12.59 -8.76 -4.43
C SER A 130 -12.05 -7.34 -4.52
N TYR A 131 -10.93 -7.10 -3.85
CA TYR A 131 -10.42 -5.74 -3.66
C TYR A 131 -8.94 -5.63 -3.99
N ILE A 132 -8.57 -4.52 -4.61
CA ILE A 132 -7.18 -4.09 -4.78
C ILE A 132 -7.10 -2.65 -4.29
N VAL A 133 -6.25 -2.39 -3.30
CA VAL A 133 -6.09 -1.03 -2.78
C VAL A 133 -4.62 -0.66 -2.69
N PHE A 134 -4.29 0.49 -3.26
CA PHE A 134 -2.95 1.06 -3.20
C PHE A 134 -2.84 2.13 -2.11
N VAL A 135 -1.75 2.11 -1.36
CA VAL A 135 -1.31 3.28 -0.60
C VAL A 135 -0.45 4.14 -1.54
N SER A 136 -1.09 5.14 -2.13
CA SER A 136 -0.45 6.12 -3.02
C SER A 136 0.18 7.25 -2.20
N SER A 137 0.04 8.49 -2.66
CA SER A 137 0.48 9.72 -1.97
C SER A 137 -0.26 10.93 -2.58
N ILE A 138 -0.41 11.99 -1.81
CA ILE A 138 -0.82 13.30 -2.34
C ILE A 138 0.15 13.79 -3.43
N TRP A 139 1.43 13.41 -3.37
CA TRP A 139 2.42 13.76 -4.40
C TRP A 139 2.14 13.11 -5.76
N GLY A 140 1.36 12.06 -5.81
CA GLY A 140 0.87 11.49 -7.08
C GLY A 140 -0.20 12.35 -7.77
N GLU A 141 -0.71 13.39 -7.13
CA GLU A 141 -1.67 14.35 -7.68
C GLU A 141 -1.06 15.76 -7.79
N ALA A 142 -0.40 16.24 -6.73
CA ALA A 142 0.13 17.59 -6.65
C ALA A 142 1.58 17.71 -7.17
N GLY A 143 2.39 16.67 -7.02
CA GLY A 143 3.84 16.73 -7.23
C GLY A 143 4.57 17.44 -6.09
N ALA A 144 5.88 17.17 -5.92
CA ALA A 144 6.72 17.83 -4.95
C ALA A 144 8.13 18.08 -5.49
N SER A 145 8.69 19.24 -5.17
CA SER A 145 10.10 19.53 -5.40
C SER A 145 10.95 18.64 -4.51
N GLY A 146 12.08 18.15 -5.03
CA GLY A 146 12.93 17.17 -4.32
C GLY A 146 12.40 15.73 -4.32
N GLU A 147 11.19 15.50 -4.83
CA GLU A 147 10.54 14.19 -4.95
C GLU A 147 9.96 13.95 -6.35
N VAL A 148 10.61 14.46 -7.40
CA VAL A 148 10.07 14.44 -8.78
C VAL A 148 9.80 13.01 -9.26
N VAL A 149 10.75 12.10 -9.08
CA VAL A 149 10.60 10.70 -9.52
C VAL A 149 9.57 9.96 -8.67
N TYR A 150 9.56 10.19 -7.35
CA TYR A 150 8.53 9.63 -6.47
C TYR A 150 7.12 10.11 -6.83
N SER A 151 6.96 11.40 -7.10
CA SER A 151 5.69 11.98 -7.57
C SER A 151 5.23 11.34 -8.89
N ALA A 152 6.17 11.15 -9.83
CA ALA A 152 5.86 10.51 -11.12
C ALA A 152 5.37 9.07 -10.97
N VAL A 153 6.04 8.25 -10.14
CA VAL A 153 5.59 6.85 -9.93
C VAL A 153 4.27 6.76 -9.15
N LYS A 154 4.02 7.68 -8.21
CA LYS A 154 2.72 7.75 -7.51
C LYS A 154 1.60 8.25 -8.43
N GLY A 155 1.88 9.16 -9.34
CA GLY A 155 0.96 9.55 -10.41
C GLY A 155 0.64 8.40 -11.37
N ALA A 156 1.65 7.60 -11.72
CA ALA A 156 1.46 6.37 -12.52
C ALA A 156 0.57 5.35 -11.78
N GLN A 157 0.74 5.15 -10.47
CA GLN A 157 -0.16 4.32 -9.66
C GLN A 157 -1.60 4.83 -9.71
N ASN A 158 -1.82 6.14 -9.55
CA ASN A 158 -3.15 6.75 -9.61
C ASN A 158 -3.84 6.52 -10.96
N SER A 159 -3.10 6.66 -12.06
CA SER A 159 -3.60 6.37 -13.42
C SER A 159 -3.91 4.88 -13.60
N PHE A 160 -3.03 3.99 -13.13
CA PHE A 160 -3.26 2.55 -13.17
C PHE A 160 -4.53 2.16 -12.42
N VAL A 161 -4.72 2.67 -11.20
CA VAL A 161 -5.93 2.41 -10.39
C VAL A 161 -7.20 2.78 -11.15
N LYS A 162 -7.24 3.96 -11.78
CA LYS A 162 -8.40 4.43 -12.54
C LYS A 162 -8.69 3.55 -13.77
N ALA A 163 -7.65 3.19 -14.52
CA ALA A 163 -7.80 2.38 -15.73
C ALA A 163 -8.16 0.93 -15.38
N TYR A 164 -7.44 0.32 -14.44
CA TYR A 164 -7.64 -1.08 -14.06
C TYR A 164 -8.99 -1.30 -13.34
N ALA A 165 -9.48 -0.29 -12.61
CA ALA A 165 -10.81 -0.32 -12.03
C ALA A 165 -11.91 -0.49 -13.08
N GLN A 166 -11.82 0.20 -14.21
CA GLN A 166 -12.79 0.09 -15.32
C GLN A 166 -12.73 -1.30 -15.95
N GLU A 167 -11.53 -1.82 -16.18
CA GLU A 167 -11.31 -3.15 -16.76
C GLU A 167 -11.82 -4.28 -15.86
N CYS A 168 -11.64 -4.13 -14.52
CA CYS A 168 -11.95 -5.16 -13.55
C CYS A 168 -13.38 -5.11 -12.99
N ALA A 169 -14.12 -4.02 -13.15
CA ALA A 169 -15.43 -3.80 -12.53
C ALA A 169 -16.42 -4.92 -12.83
N TYR A 170 -16.51 -5.35 -14.10
CA TYR A 170 -17.39 -6.45 -14.53
C TYR A 170 -17.04 -7.80 -13.86
N ASN A 171 -15.77 -7.98 -13.50
CA ASN A 171 -15.29 -9.20 -12.83
C ASN A 171 -15.43 -9.16 -11.31
N GLY A 172 -16.15 -8.19 -10.76
CA GLY A 172 -16.34 -8.07 -9.30
C GLY A 172 -15.13 -7.53 -8.54
N ILE A 173 -14.07 -7.05 -9.20
CA ILE A 173 -12.89 -6.52 -8.51
C ILE A 173 -13.02 -5.00 -8.36
N ARG A 174 -12.90 -4.50 -7.14
CA ARG A 174 -12.85 -3.07 -6.81
C ARG A 174 -11.40 -2.64 -6.68
N VAL A 175 -11.00 -1.61 -7.41
CA VAL A 175 -9.61 -1.11 -7.43
C VAL A 175 -9.64 0.36 -7.02
N ASN A 176 -9.03 0.70 -5.86
CA ASN A 176 -8.99 2.05 -5.32
C ASN A 176 -7.59 2.38 -4.80
N ALA A 177 -7.34 3.63 -4.48
CA ALA A 177 -6.15 4.06 -3.75
C ALA A 177 -6.51 5.00 -2.60
N ILE A 178 -5.71 4.94 -1.54
CA ILE A 178 -5.63 5.98 -0.52
C ILE A 178 -4.41 6.83 -0.87
N ALA A 179 -4.56 8.15 -0.88
CA ALA A 179 -3.48 9.11 -1.06
C ALA A 179 -3.23 9.86 0.27
N PRO A 180 -2.38 9.31 1.15
CA PRO A 180 -2.05 9.96 2.40
C PRO A 180 -1.25 11.26 2.16
N GLY A 181 -1.40 12.21 3.09
CA GLY A 181 -0.40 13.23 3.32
C GLY A 181 0.78 12.66 4.10
N ILE A 182 1.39 13.47 4.96
CA ILE A 182 2.48 13.00 5.82
C ILE A 182 1.92 12.16 6.98
N ILE A 183 2.47 10.96 7.17
CA ILE A 183 2.07 10.00 8.20
C ILE A 183 3.24 9.76 9.16
N GLU A 184 2.99 9.61 10.45
CA GLU A 184 3.98 9.28 11.47
C GLU A 184 4.61 7.90 11.18
N THR A 185 5.74 7.91 10.49
CA THR A 185 6.47 6.69 10.11
C THR A 185 7.97 6.91 10.22
N SER A 186 8.73 5.82 10.21
CA SER A 186 10.19 5.89 10.15
C SER A 186 10.73 6.57 8.87
N MET A 187 9.91 6.71 7.85
CA MET A 187 10.28 7.38 6.60
C MET A 187 10.58 8.89 6.82
N ASN A 188 9.99 9.52 7.84
CA ASN A 188 10.13 10.94 8.12
C ASN A 188 11.17 11.26 9.22
N GLN A 189 11.91 10.26 9.71
CA GLN A 189 12.89 10.44 10.81
C GLN A 189 14.13 11.27 10.41
N HIS A 190 14.33 11.53 9.13
CA HIS A 190 15.43 12.36 8.62
C HIS A 190 15.15 13.87 8.75
N LEU A 191 13.89 14.26 8.99
CA LEU A 191 13.49 15.66 9.13
C LEU A 191 13.88 16.20 10.50
N SER A 192 14.47 17.40 10.53
CA SER A 192 14.71 18.15 11.77
C SER A 192 13.39 18.58 12.42
N ASP A 193 13.44 18.92 13.71
CA ASP A 193 12.24 19.40 14.43
C ASP A 193 11.66 20.68 13.79
N GLU A 194 12.51 21.55 13.24
CA GLU A 194 12.09 22.78 12.56
C GLU A 194 11.37 22.47 11.23
N GLU A 195 11.89 21.52 10.44
CA GLU A 195 11.25 21.07 9.20
C GLU A 195 9.92 20.37 9.48
N GLN A 196 9.88 19.53 10.54
CA GLN A 196 8.63 18.88 10.95
C GLN A 196 7.58 19.91 11.35
N GLN A 197 7.95 20.95 12.14
CA GLN A 197 7.02 22.00 12.54
C GLN A 197 6.53 22.82 11.34
N ALA A 198 7.41 23.16 10.40
CA ALA A 198 7.02 23.88 9.19
C ALA A 198 6.01 23.09 8.33
N ILE A 199 6.18 21.77 8.25
CA ILE A 199 5.21 20.90 7.58
C ILE A 199 3.88 20.88 8.34
N ILE A 200 3.91 20.70 9.67
CA ILE A 200 2.71 20.70 10.53
C ILE A 200 1.92 22.00 10.36
N ASP A 201 2.61 23.14 10.35
CA ASP A 201 1.98 24.46 10.18
C ASP A 201 1.30 24.62 8.81
N SER A 202 1.75 23.88 7.80
CA SER A 202 1.14 23.89 6.45
C SER A 202 -0.10 22.99 6.34
N ILE A 203 -0.34 22.12 7.33
CA ILE A 203 -1.48 21.20 7.36
C ILE A 203 -2.64 21.83 8.14
N PRO A 204 -3.85 22.00 7.57
CA PRO A 204 -5.00 22.57 8.30
C PRO A 204 -5.35 21.89 9.62
N LEU A 205 -5.19 20.55 9.73
CA LEU A 205 -5.39 19.82 10.99
C LEU A 205 -4.19 19.90 11.94
N GLN A 206 -3.10 20.61 11.58
CA GLN A 206 -1.93 20.90 12.40
C GLN A 206 -1.29 19.67 13.08
N ARG A 207 -1.26 18.55 12.37
CA ARG A 207 -0.60 17.33 12.82
C ARG A 207 -0.32 16.39 11.65
N TYR A 208 0.56 15.46 11.87
CA TYR A 208 0.71 14.29 11.02
C TYR A 208 -0.50 13.36 11.14
N GLY A 209 -0.80 12.62 10.07
CA GLY A 209 -1.71 11.48 10.14
C GLY A 209 -1.03 10.30 10.84
N LYS A 210 -1.84 9.39 11.38
CA LYS A 210 -1.35 8.16 12.01
C LYS A 210 -1.51 6.97 11.07
N PRO A 211 -0.62 5.95 11.15
CA PRO A 211 -0.78 4.71 10.40
C PRO A 211 -2.16 4.06 10.56
N GLU A 212 -2.74 4.15 11.77
CA GLU A 212 -4.07 3.60 12.09
C GLU A 212 -5.19 4.32 11.33
N GLU A 213 -5.04 5.61 11.01
CA GLU A 213 -6.04 6.34 10.22
C GLU A 213 -6.06 5.83 8.77
N VAL A 214 -4.88 5.47 8.20
CA VAL A 214 -4.79 4.81 6.90
C VAL A 214 -5.40 3.40 6.97
N ALA A 215 -5.10 2.65 8.04
CA ALA A 215 -5.61 1.30 8.25
C ALA A 215 -7.15 1.28 8.39
N ASN A 216 -7.75 2.24 9.09
CA ASN A 216 -9.20 2.37 9.23
C ASN A 216 -9.89 2.61 7.89
N LEU A 217 -9.34 3.49 7.04
CA LEU A 217 -9.87 3.73 5.70
C LEU A 217 -9.68 2.51 4.80
N MET A 218 -8.54 1.81 4.90
CA MET A 218 -8.28 0.56 4.21
C MET A 218 -9.32 -0.51 4.57
N SER A 219 -9.57 -0.71 5.86
CA SER A 219 -10.60 -1.61 6.37
C SER A 219 -11.98 -1.30 5.78
N TYR A 220 -12.38 -0.03 5.77
CA TYR A 220 -13.64 0.40 5.18
C TYR A 220 -13.74 0.03 3.69
N LEU A 221 -12.69 0.27 2.92
CA LEU A 221 -12.66 0.03 1.47
C LEU A 221 -12.83 -1.46 1.09
N ILE A 222 -12.35 -2.38 1.93
CA ILE A 222 -12.42 -3.83 1.64
C ILE A 222 -13.47 -4.58 2.48
N SER A 223 -14.29 -3.83 3.24
CA SER A 223 -15.30 -4.42 4.15
C SER A 223 -16.60 -4.89 3.46
N GLY A 224 -16.82 -4.53 2.20
CA GLY A 224 -18.10 -4.68 1.51
C GLY A 224 -19.02 -3.46 1.62
N ARG A 225 -18.76 -2.53 2.56
CA ARG A 225 -19.56 -1.31 2.73
C ARG A 225 -19.28 -0.25 1.66
N ALA A 226 -18.16 -0.38 0.95
CA ALA A 226 -17.72 0.52 -0.10
C ALA A 226 -17.84 -0.09 -1.51
N ASP A 227 -18.66 -1.11 -1.74
CA ASP A 227 -18.68 -1.90 -2.98
C ASP A 227 -19.09 -1.11 -4.24
N TYR A 228 -19.71 0.07 -4.07
CA TYR A 228 -19.99 0.97 -5.20
C TYR A 228 -18.80 1.90 -5.53
N MET A 229 -17.72 1.87 -4.75
CA MET A 229 -16.51 2.67 -4.96
C MET A 229 -15.47 1.85 -5.74
N THR A 230 -15.12 2.32 -6.94
CA THR A 230 -13.99 1.78 -7.72
C THR A 230 -13.36 2.90 -8.54
N GLY A 231 -12.06 2.83 -8.80
CA GLY A 231 -11.28 3.85 -9.51
C GLY A 231 -11.05 5.14 -8.74
N GLN A 232 -11.29 5.14 -7.42
CA GLN A 232 -11.17 6.34 -6.60
C GLN A 232 -9.78 6.49 -5.99
N ILE A 233 -9.31 7.74 -5.91
CA ILE A 233 -8.11 8.14 -5.18
C ILE A 233 -8.60 8.96 -3.98
N LEU A 234 -8.55 8.36 -2.79
CA LEU A 234 -9.09 8.98 -1.58
C LEU A 234 -7.97 9.68 -0.82
N ARG A 235 -8.05 10.99 -0.73
CA ARG A 235 -7.10 11.80 0.02
C ARG A 235 -7.32 11.63 1.52
N LEU A 236 -6.24 11.37 2.25
CA LEU A 236 -6.20 11.29 3.71
C LEU A 236 -5.02 12.14 4.20
N ASN A 237 -5.19 13.47 4.24
CA ASN A 237 -4.08 14.41 4.29
C ASN A 237 -4.29 15.61 5.24
N GLY A 238 -5.28 15.55 6.12
CA GLY A 238 -5.55 16.64 7.07
C GLY A 238 -5.94 18.00 6.43
N GLY A 239 -6.36 17.98 5.15
CA GLY A 239 -6.70 19.18 4.37
C GLY A 239 -5.49 19.82 3.67
N TRP A 240 -4.30 19.18 3.72
CA TRP A 240 -3.07 19.76 3.15
C TRP A 240 -3.17 20.04 1.64
N HIS A 241 -3.81 19.16 0.89
CA HIS A 241 -4.13 19.35 -0.53
C HIS A 241 -5.59 18.97 -0.80
N ILE A 242 -6.35 19.90 -1.35
CA ILE A 242 -7.77 19.74 -1.69
C ILE A 242 -8.00 19.88 -3.19
#